data_0ada783f6ecd20aabacd7d613228a1b5
#
_entry.id   0ada783f6ecd20aabacd7d613228a1b5
#
_cell.length_a   1.000
_cell.length_b   1.000
_cell.length_c   1.000
_cell.angle_alpha   90.00
_cell.angle_beta   90.00
_cell.angle_gamma   90.00
#
_symmetry.space_group_name_H-M   'P 1'
#
loop_
_entity.id
_entity.type
_entity.pdbx_description
1 polymer ?
#
loop_
_entity_poly.entity_id
_entity_poly.type
_entity_poly.pdbx_seq_one_letter_code
_entity_poly.pdbx_strand_id
1 'polypeptide(L)'
;MGRYQNVLAEINQQYVQDHQIILTRRTSGGGAVYDDLGNVSFSFITRDDGDAVGNFKRFTDPVIKALHRMGATGAAMTGRNDLTIDGKKFSGNAMHAEQGRLFSHGTLMYDVDQTQIERALRVPADKLASKGIKSVRSRVTNLKPYFDAAYQNLTIEDFRDTLAKEILEVDDLSAAKRYELSSM
;
A
#
# COMPACT_ATOMS: atom_id res chain seq x y z
N MET A 1 -8.11 8.67 2.05
CA MET A 1 -8.50 9.46 0.86
C MET A 1 -7.31 10.23 0.34
N GLY A 2 -7.14 10.33 -1.00
CA GLY A 2 -6.13 11.20 -1.60
C GLY A 2 -6.48 12.69 -1.44
N ARG A 3 -5.45 13.55 -1.47
CA ARG A 3 -5.55 14.99 -1.19
C ARG A 3 -6.69 15.69 -1.95
N TYR A 4 -6.87 15.37 -3.21
CA TYR A 4 -7.77 16.10 -4.13
C TYR A 4 -9.09 15.37 -4.43
N GLN A 5 -9.36 14.26 -3.77
CA GLN A 5 -10.57 13.49 -4.05
C GLN A 5 -11.82 14.09 -3.39
N ASN A 6 -12.94 14.00 -4.11
CA ASN A 6 -14.25 14.20 -3.52
C ASN A 6 -14.65 12.94 -2.74
N VAL A 7 -14.66 13.06 -1.42
CA VAL A 7 -14.94 11.95 -0.48
C VAL A 7 -16.28 11.29 -0.82
N LEU A 8 -17.33 12.10 -0.99
CA LEU A 8 -18.70 11.61 -1.15
C LEU A 8 -18.90 10.79 -2.45
N ALA A 9 -18.07 11.07 -3.46
CA ALA A 9 -18.11 10.33 -4.73
C ALA A 9 -17.35 9.00 -4.69
N GLU A 10 -16.42 8.85 -3.77
CA GLU A 10 -15.48 7.72 -3.73
C GLU A 10 -15.83 6.66 -2.68
N ILE A 11 -16.82 6.93 -1.82
CA ILE A 11 -17.19 6.01 -0.72
C ILE A 11 -18.69 5.68 -0.73
N ASN A 12 -19.02 4.54 -0.17
CA ASN A 12 -20.38 4.21 0.23
C ASN A 12 -20.63 4.82 1.63
N GLN A 13 -21.23 6.00 1.65
CA GLN A 13 -21.42 6.79 2.88
C GLN A 13 -22.20 6.02 3.96
N GLN A 14 -23.30 5.33 3.56
CA GLN A 14 -24.10 4.57 4.50
C GLN A 14 -23.28 3.44 5.14
N TYR A 15 -22.56 2.67 4.31
CA TYR A 15 -21.73 1.58 4.78
C TYR A 15 -20.62 2.05 5.74
N VAL A 16 -19.95 3.15 5.37
CA VAL A 16 -18.88 3.75 6.19
C VAL A 16 -19.42 4.21 7.54
N GLN A 17 -20.62 4.80 7.58
CA GLN A 17 -21.27 5.26 8.80
C GLN A 17 -21.72 4.09 9.69
N ASP A 18 -22.42 3.10 9.11
CA ASP A 18 -22.96 1.94 9.84
C ASP A 18 -21.85 1.08 10.47
N HIS A 19 -20.68 1.02 9.81
CA HIS A 19 -19.52 0.25 10.29
C HIS A 19 -18.48 1.11 11.02
N GLN A 20 -18.78 2.38 11.28
CA GLN A 20 -17.91 3.31 12.01
C GLN A 20 -16.49 3.41 11.41
N ILE A 21 -16.38 3.31 10.06
CA ILE A 21 -15.10 3.37 9.37
C ILE A 21 -14.53 4.79 9.42
N ILE A 22 -13.32 4.92 9.93
CA ILE A 22 -12.66 6.22 10.09
C ILE A 22 -12.20 6.74 8.73
N LEU A 23 -12.61 7.94 8.39
CA LEU A 23 -12.19 8.64 7.17
C LEU A 23 -11.04 9.60 7.46
N THR A 24 -9.94 9.41 6.76
CA THR A 24 -8.79 10.32 6.82
C THR A 24 -8.39 10.81 5.43
N ARG A 25 -7.72 11.96 5.39
CA ARG A 25 -7.17 12.53 4.16
C ARG A 25 -5.67 12.66 4.29
N ARG A 26 -4.94 12.01 3.36
CA ARG A 26 -3.48 12.13 3.28
C ARG A 26 -3.06 13.36 2.48
N THR A 27 -1.82 13.81 2.68
CA THR A 27 -1.23 14.95 1.97
C THR A 27 -0.87 14.65 0.51
N SER A 28 -0.63 13.39 0.18
CA SER A 28 -0.33 12.96 -1.19
C SER A 28 -1.57 12.78 -2.06
N GLY A 29 -1.39 12.81 -3.37
CA GLY A 29 -2.45 12.52 -4.35
C GLY A 29 -2.82 11.04 -4.43
N GLY A 30 -3.57 10.67 -5.47
CA GLY A 30 -4.01 9.31 -5.73
C GLY A 30 -5.45 9.02 -5.29
N GLY A 31 -5.87 7.76 -5.41
CA GLY A 31 -7.22 7.28 -5.15
C GLY A 31 -7.54 7.03 -3.67
N ALA A 32 -8.78 6.63 -3.42
CA ALA A 32 -9.19 6.12 -2.11
C ALA A 32 -8.57 4.76 -1.86
N VAL A 33 -8.20 4.52 -0.63
CA VAL A 33 -7.67 3.25 -0.12
C VAL A 33 -8.54 2.83 1.06
N TYR A 34 -8.82 1.55 1.17
CA TYR A 34 -9.39 0.94 2.35
C TYR A 34 -8.27 0.18 3.06
N ASP A 35 -8.05 0.52 4.32
CA ASP A 35 -7.07 -0.13 5.18
C ASP A 35 -7.79 -0.83 6.33
N ASP A 36 -7.48 -2.09 6.55
CA ASP A 36 -7.87 -2.86 7.73
C ASP A 36 -6.62 -3.47 8.40
N LEU A 37 -6.83 -4.31 9.40
CA LEU A 37 -5.73 -4.95 10.12
C LEU A 37 -4.96 -6.00 9.29
N GLY A 38 -5.38 -6.31 8.08
CA GLY A 38 -4.66 -7.16 7.13
C GLY A 38 -3.73 -6.39 6.18
N ASN A 39 -3.62 -5.07 6.35
CA ASN A 39 -2.82 -4.19 5.51
C ASN A 39 -1.62 -3.61 6.27
N VAL A 40 -0.48 -3.52 5.61
CA VAL A 40 0.69 -2.78 6.10
C VAL A 40 0.92 -1.55 5.24
N SER A 41 0.98 -0.38 5.88
CA SER A 41 1.40 0.86 5.23
C SER A 41 2.88 1.10 5.51
N PHE A 42 3.63 1.45 4.46
CA PHE A 42 5.04 1.79 4.56
C PHE A 42 5.32 3.19 4.03
N SER A 43 6.42 3.79 4.47
CA SER A 43 6.87 5.06 3.94
C SER A 43 8.39 5.24 4.01
N PHE A 44 8.89 5.94 3.00
CA PHE A 44 10.27 6.42 2.94
C PHE A 44 10.27 7.95 2.96
N ILE A 45 11.03 8.53 3.85
CA ILE A 45 11.20 9.98 3.94
C ILE A 45 12.67 10.28 3.63
N THR A 46 12.90 11.06 2.56
CA THR A 46 14.24 11.44 2.12
C THR A 46 14.33 12.94 1.88
N ARG A 47 15.53 13.46 1.69
CA ARG A 47 15.69 14.79 1.10
C ARG A 47 15.20 14.73 -0.36
N ASP A 48 14.57 15.81 -0.79
CA ASP A 48 14.25 15.99 -2.21
C ASP A 48 15.51 16.44 -2.93
N ASP A 49 16.06 15.53 -3.74
CA ASP A 49 17.28 15.75 -4.55
C ASP A 49 16.95 16.23 -5.98
N GLY A 50 15.66 16.50 -6.26
CA GLY A 50 15.17 16.94 -7.56
C GLY A 50 14.88 15.78 -8.54
N ASP A 51 15.51 14.63 -8.38
CA ASP A 51 15.37 13.46 -9.30
C ASP A 51 14.46 12.37 -8.73
N ALA A 52 14.09 12.47 -7.45
CA ALA A 52 13.33 11.43 -6.77
C ALA A 52 11.81 11.55 -6.99
N VAL A 53 11.30 12.76 -7.29
CA VAL A 53 9.86 12.99 -7.51
C VAL A 53 9.40 12.27 -8.78
N GLY A 54 8.43 11.36 -8.60
CA GLY A 54 7.91 10.53 -9.70
C GLY A 54 8.70 9.25 -9.97
N ASN A 55 9.89 9.10 -9.39
CA ASN A 55 10.68 7.88 -9.47
C ASN A 55 10.20 6.86 -8.42
N PHE A 56 9.03 6.27 -8.66
CA PHE A 56 8.46 5.25 -7.76
C PHE A 56 9.36 4.03 -7.62
N LYS A 57 10.06 3.66 -8.69
CA LYS A 57 10.93 2.49 -8.70
C LYS A 57 12.00 2.56 -7.62
N ARG A 58 12.60 3.72 -7.39
CA ARG A 58 13.61 3.94 -6.34
C ARG A 58 13.14 3.48 -4.95
N PHE A 59 11.86 3.67 -4.64
CA PHE A 59 11.27 3.38 -3.33
C PHE A 59 10.54 2.03 -3.27
N THR A 60 10.11 1.51 -4.41
CA THR A 60 9.43 0.22 -4.47
C THR A 60 10.37 -0.96 -4.68
N ASP A 61 11.53 -0.78 -5.31
CA ASP A 61 12.50 -1.85 -5.53
C ASP A 61 12.96 -2.54 -4.24
N PRO A 62 13.28 -1.82 -3.13
CA PRO A 62 13.62 -2.49 -1.87
C PRO A 62 12.47 -3.36 -1.34
N VAL A 63 11.23 -2.88 -1.45
CA VAL A 63 10.02 -3.64 -1.05
C VAL A 63 9.85 -4.88 -1.92
N ILE A 64 9.95 -4.74 -3.25
CA ILE A 64 9.83 -5.86 -4.18
C ILE A 64 10.90 -6.92 -3.90
N LYS A 65 12.16 -6.51 -3.69
CA LYS A 65 13.25 -7.44 -3.35
C LYS A 65 12.98 -8.19 -2.06
N ALA A 66 12.47 -7.52 -1.02
CA ALA A 66 12.07 -8.14 0.22
C ALA A 66 10.96 -9.19 -0.01
N LEU A 67 9.91 -8.82 -0.75
CA LEU A 67 8.82 -9.75 -1.10
C LEU A 67 9.31 -10.96 -1.89
N HIS A 68 10.28 -10.78 -2.82
CA HIS A 68 10.89 -11.90 -3.56
C HIS A 68 11.62 -12.87 -2.63
N ARG A 69 12.38 -12.36 -1.64
CA ARG A 69 13.07 -13.21 -0.64
C ARG A 69 12.11 -13.98 0.25
N MET A 70 10.89 -13.47 0.41
CA MET A 70 9.82 -14.13 1.16
C MET A 70 8.98 -15.10 0.30
N GLY A 71 9.32 -15.27 -0.98
CA GLY A 71 8.66 -16.22 -1.89
C GLY A 71 7.72 -15.59 -2.93
N ALA A 72 7.30 -14.34 -2.78
CA ALA A 72 6.42 -13.66 -3.74
C ALA A 72 7.20 -13.19 -4.99
N THR A 73 7.88 -14.11 -5.69
CA THR A 73 8.82 -13.85 -6.78
C THR A 73 8.18 -13.22 -8.03
N GLY A 74 6.86 -13.32 -8.19
CA GLY A 74 6.10 -12.67 -9.25
C GLY A 74 5.75 -11.20 -8.99
N ALA A 75 6.10 -10.66 -7.81
CA ALA A 75 5.81 -9.27 -7.48
C ALA A 75 6.63 -8.31 -8.34
N ALA A 76 5.98 -7.34 -8.97
CA ALA A 76 6.63 -6.37 -9.83
C ALA A 76 5.88 -5.02 -9.84
N MET A 77 6.60 -3.96 -10.14
CA MET A 77 5.97 -2.66 -10.41
C MET A 77 5.37 -2.67 -11.82
N THR A 78 4.10 -2.26 -11.93
CA THR A 78 3.39 -2.14 -13.19
C THR A 78 2.80 -0.74 -13.35
N GLY A 79 2.76 -0.27 -14.59
CA GLY A 79 2.31 1.09 -14.86
C GLY A 79 3.19 2.12 -14.16
N ARG A 80 2.55 3.12 -13.54
CA ARG A 80 3.26 4.24 -12.91
C ARG A 80 3.67 3.96 -11.47
N ASN A 81 2.77 3.37 -10.68
CA ASN A 81 2.90 3.35 -9.21
C ASN A 81 2.14 2.18 -8.54
N ASP A 82 1.73 1.18 -9.29
CA ASP A 82 1.09 -0.02 -8.76
C ASP A 82 2.11 -1.16 -8.62
N LEU A 83 2.01 -1.95 -7.55
CA LEU A 83 2.69 -3.23 -7.48
C LEU A 83 1.66 -4.34 -7.69
N THR A 84 2.01 -5.28 -8.55
CA THR A 84 1.15 -6.39 -8.94
C THR A 84 1.86 -7.72 -8.84
N ILE A 85 1.07 -8.78 -8.70
CA ILE A 85 1.48 -10.17 -8.83
C ILE A 85 0.38 -10.91 -9.60
N ASP A 86 0.73 -11.73 -10.57
CA ASP A 86 -0.21 -12.40 -11.48
C ASP A 86 -1.23 -11.43 -12.13
N GLY A 87 -0.78 -10.22 -12.46
CA GLY A 87 -1.62 -9.18 -13.05
C GLY A 87 -2.62 -8.53 -12.08
N LYS A 88 -2.63 -8.90 -10.79
CA LYS A 88 -3.50 -8.33 -9.76
C LYS A 88 -2.71 -7.40 -8.85
N LYS A 89 -3.31 -6.25 -8.53
CA LYS A 89 -2.68 -5.25 -7.67
C LYS A 89 -2.76 -5.67 -6.20
N PHE A 90 -1.62 -5.56 -5.50
CA PHE A 90 -1.55 -5.72 -4.04
C PHE A 90 -1.05 -4.46 -3.32
N SER A 91 -0.58 -3.47 -4.07
CA SER A 91 -0.05 -2.22 -3.51
C SER A 91 -0.32 -1.04 -4.43
N GLY A 92 -0.69 0.09 -3.84
CA GLY A 92 -0.72 1.39 -4.49
C GLY A 92 0.25 2.34 -3.81
N ASN A 93 0.97 3.14 -4.60
CA ASN A 93 2.00 4.03 -4.09
C ASN A 93 1.70 5.48 -4.46
N ALA A 94 2.11 6.41 -3.62
CA ALA A 94 2.00 7.85 -3.85
C ALA A 94 3.21 8.57 -3.26
N MET A 95 3.42 9.80 -3.74
CA MET A 95 4.51 10.66 -3.28
C MET A 95 3.99 12.06 -2.97
N HIS A 96 4.67 12.73 -2.06
CA HIS A 96 4.48 14.14 -1.75
C HIS A 96 5.82 14.77 -1.45
N ALA A 97 6.11 15.87 -2.13
CA ALA A 97 7.32 16.66 -1.87
C ALA A 97 6.92 18.01 -1.26
N GLU A 98 7.54 18.35 -0.15
CA GLU A 98 7.31 19.62 0.54
C GLU A 98 8.54 20.01 1.37
N GLN A 99 8.88 21.30 1.38
CA GLN A 99 9.97 21.85 2.18
C GLN A 99 11.31 21.11 2.04
N GLY A 100 11.68 20.72 0.81
CA GLY A 100 12.93 20.04 0.51
C GLY A 100 12.99 18.57 1.00
N ARG A 101 11.85 17.99 1.34
CA ARG A 101 11.70 16.57 1.71
C ARG A 101 10.74 15.88 0.77
N LEU A 102 11.05 14.63 0.46
CA LEU A 102 10.19 13.73 -0.28
C LEU A 102 9.66 12.65 0.65
N PHE A 103 8.36 12.47 0.65
CA PHE A 103 7.63 11.41 1.31
C PHE A 103 7.05 10.47 0.24
N SER A 104 7.60 9.28 0.14
CA SER A 104 7.07 8.20 -0.72
C SER A 104 6.44 7.13 0.17
N HIS A 105 5.24 6.71 -0.14
CA HIS A 105 4.54 5.72 0.68
C HIS A 105 3.67 4.80 -0.17
N GLY A 106 3.32 3.67 0.40
CA GLY A 106 2.45 2.68 -0.21
C GLY A 106 1.76 1.81 0.82
N THR A 107 0.83 1.00 0.35
CA THR A 107 0.12 -0.02 1.12
C THR A 107 0.49 -1.40 0.62
N LEU A 108 0.44 -2.40 1.47
CA LEU A 108 0.65 -3.81 1.14
C LEU A 108 -0.53 -4.61 1.67
N MET A 109 -1.31 -5.17 0.76
CA MET A 109 -2.42 -6.05 1.10
C MET A 109 -1.85 -7.44 1.45
N TYR A 110 -1.62 -7.70 2.74
CA TYR A 110 -1.15 -9.00 3.20
C TYR A 110 -2.31 -10.00 3.33
N ASP A 111 -3.31 -9.68 4.15
CA ASP A 111 -4.48 -10.52 4.42
C ASP A 111 -5.74 -9.68 4.64
N VAL A 112 -6.01 -8.75 3.73
CA VAL A 112 -7.12 -7.80 3.77
C VAL A 112 -8.44 -8.49 3.44
N ASP A 113 -9.52 -8.12 4.13
CA ASP A 113 -10.86 -8.54 3.73
C ASP A 113 -11.32 -7.76 2.48
N GLN A 114 -11.13 -8.37 1.31
CA GLN A 114 -11.49 -7.77 0.02
C GLN A 114 -12.98 -7.46 -0.12
N THR A 115 -13.84 -8.12 0.65
CA THR A 115 -15.29 -7.85 0.60
C THR A 115 -15.63 -6.49 1.22
N GLN A 116 -14.84 -6.05 2.19
CA GLN A 116 -14.98 -4.73 2.80
C GLN A 116 -14.59 -3.61 1.84
N ILE A 117 -13.57 -3.85 1.01
CA ILE A 117 -13.14 -2.87 -0.01
C ILE A 117 -14.31 -2.57 -0.96
N GLU A 118 -14.97 -3.61 -1.47
CA GLU A 118 -16.10 -3.45 -2.41
C GLU A 118 -17.31 -2.76 -1.77
N ARG A 119 -17.54 -2.99 -0.48
CA ARG A 119 -18.67 -2.40 0.24
C ARG A 119 -18.41 -0.95 0.66
N ALA A 120 -17.17 -0.64 1.06
CA ALA A 120 -16.80 0.68 1.56
C ALA A 120 -16.49 1.70 0.46
N LEU A 121 -15.92 1.26 -0.67
CA LEU A 121 -15.52 2.14 -1.76
C LEU A 121 -16.51 2.11 -2.91
N ARG A 122 -16.77 3.27 -3.50
CA ARG A 122 -17.43 3.40 -4.79
C ARG A 122 -16.37 3.53 -5.87
N VAL A 123 -16.33 2.59 -6.80
CA VAL A 123 -15.49 2.72 -8.00
C VAL A 123 -16.39 3.27 -9.11
N PRO A 124 -16.09 4.46 -9.64
CA PRO A 124 -16.85 5.04 -10.75
C PRO A 124 -16.92 4.06 -11.93
N ALA A 125 -18.11 3.91 -12.50
CA ALA A 125 -18.39 2.94 -13.56
C ALA A 125 -17.51 3.15 -14.81
N ASP A 126 -17.14 4.39 -15.11
CA ASP A 126 -16.24 4.77 -16.20
C ASP A 126 -14.80 4.25 -15.97
N LYS A 127 -14.32 4.23 -14.74
CA LYS A 127 -13.02 3.61 -14.40
C LYS A 127 -13.03 2.08 -14.53
N LEU A 128 -14.17 1.43 -14.33
CA LEU A 128 -14.33 0.00 -14.56
C LEU A 128 -14.44 -0.31 -16.06
N ALA A 129 -15.25 0.44 -16.79
CA ALA A 129 -15.49 0.25 -18.21
C ALA A 129 -14.23 0.50 -19.06
N SER A 130 -13.48 1.56 -18.77
CA SER A 130 -12.25 1.92 -19.51
C SER A 130 -11.12 0.89 -19.43
N LYS A 131 -11.21 -0.04 -18.47
CA LYS A 131 -10.21 -1.10 -18.25
C LYS A 131 -10.75 -2.52 -18.52
N GLY A 132 -11.98 -2.65 -19.01
CA GLY A 132 -12.60 -3.95 -19.30
C GLY A 132 -12.84 -4.84 -18.07
N ILE A 133 -12.98 -4.25 -16.87
CA ILE A 133 -12.94 -4.97 -15.59
C ILE A 133 -14.35 -5.03 -14.99
N LYS A 134 -14.75 -6.23 -14.54
CA LYS A 134 -16.08 -6.50 -14.01
C LYS A 134 -16.27 -6.14 -12.52
N SER A 135 -15.20 -6.13 -11.71
CA SER A 135 -15.28 -5.78 -10.29
C SER A 135 -13.91 -5.34 -9.71
N VAL A 136 -13.92 -4.69 -8.54
CA VAL A 136 -12.68 -4.32 -7.80
C VAL A 136 -11.93 -5.58 -7.38
N ARG A 137 -12.64 -6.60 -6.92
CA ARG A 137 -12.09 -7.89 -6.45
C ARG A 137 -11.28 -8.63 -7.53
N SER A 138 -11.65 -8.49 -8.79
CA SER A 138 -10.89 -9.09 -9.90
C SER A 138 -9.55 -8.40 -10.16
N ARG A 139 -9.32 -7.21 -9.59
CA ARG A 139 -8.14 -6.37 -9.81
C ARG A 139 -7.11 -6.43 -8.70
N VAL A 140 -7.50 -6.85 -7.51
CA VAL A 140 -6.65 -6.84 -6.33
C VAL A 140 -6.41 -8.25 -5.81
N THR A 141 -5.34 -8.42 -5.04
CA THR A 141 -5.03 -9.68 -4.38
C THR A 141 -4.30 -9.42 -3.07
N ASN A 142 -4.37 -10.38 -2.14
CA ASN A 142 -3.51 -10.41 -0.97
C ASN A 142 -2.17 -11.07 -1.31
N LEU A 143 -1.12 -10.69 -0.59
CA LEU A 143 0.24 -11.25 -0.74
C LEU A 143 0.39 -12.62 -0.07
N LYS A 144 -0.33 -12.87 1.01
CA LYS A 144 -0.21 -14.08 1.84
C LYS A 144 -0.16 -15.40 1.04
N PRO A 145 -1.01 -15.64 0.02
CA PRO A 145 -0.98 -16.88 -0.76
C PRO A 145 0.27 -17.09 -1.62
N TYR A 146 1.06 -16.03 -1.85
CA TYR A 146 2.23 -16.04 -2.73
C TYR A 146 3.55 -16.24 -2.00
N PHE A 147 3.51 -16.24 -0.67
CA PHE A 147 4.72 -16.44 0.14
C PHE A 147 5.05 -17.91 0.31
N ASP A 148 6.31 -18.19 0.61
CA ASP A 148 6.77 -19.47 1.06
C ASP A 148 6.08 -19.87 2.37
N ALA A 149 5.97 -21.17 2.65
CA ALA A 149 5.23 -21.72 3.79
C ALA A 149 5.62 -21.08 5.14
N ALA A 150 6.88 -20.67 5.29
CA ALA A 150 7.38 -19.99 6.50
C ALA A 150 6.72 -18.62 6.75
N TYR A 151 6.21 -17.97 5.70
CA TYR A 151 5.67 -16.61 5.77
C TYR A 151 4.15 -16.53 5.59
N GLN A 152 3.49 -17.65 5.25
CA GLN A 152 2.04 -17.65 4.99
C GLN A 152 1.18 -17.48 6.23
N ASN A 153 1.69 -17.85 7.42
CA ASN A 153 0.93 -17.86 8.66
C ASN A 153 1.43 -16.84 9.68
N LEU A 154 2.13 -15.81 9.23
CA LEU A 154 2.54 -14.71 10.10
C LEU A 154 1.33 -13.90 10.57
N THR A 155 1.41 -13.38 11.80
CA THR A 155 0.53 -12.27 12.20
C THR A 155 0.87 -11.03 11.35
N ILE A 156 0.00 -10.04 11.36
CA ILE A 156 0.29 -8.79 10.61
C ILE A 156 1.51 -8.07 11.18
N GLU A 157 1.71 -8.13 12.49
CA GLU A 157 2.86 -7.57 13.19
C GLU A 157 4.15 -8.30 12.80
N ASP A 158 4.12 -9.64 12.78
CA ASP A 158 5.27 -10.45 12.38
C ASP A 158 5.60 -10.24 10.89
N PHE A 159 4.58 -10.13 10.03
CA PHE A 159 4.79 -9.78 8.63
C PHE A 159 5.44 -8.41 8.47
N ARG A 160 4.94 -7.38 9.17
CA ARG A 160 5.51 -6.02 9.17
C ARG A 160 6.98 -6.05 9.59
N ASP A 161 7.29 -6.73 10.69
CA ASP A 161 8.63 -6.75 11.27
C ASP A 161 9.60 -7.57 10.39
N THR A 162 9.14 -8.69 9.82
CA THR A 162 9.91 -9.47 8.86
C THR A 162 10.19 -8.65 7.59
N LEU A 163 9.19 -7.99 7.04
CA LEU A 163 9.36 -7.12 5.88
C LEU A 163 10.35 -5.98 6.16
N ALA A 164 10.29 -5.38 7.34
CA ALA A 164 11.22 -4.32 7.74
C ALA A 164 12.66 -4.84 7.84
N LYS A 165 12.90 -6.03 8.41
CA LYS A 165 14.21 -6.69 8.44
C LYS A 165 14.74 -6.91 7.02
N GLU A 166 13.90 -7.44 6.14
CA GLU A 166 14.24 -7.71 4.75
C GLU A 166 14.59 -6.43 3.97
N ILE A 167 13.83 -5.33 4.17
CA ILE A 167 14.09 -4.04 3.51
C ILE A 167 15.40 -3.43 4.02
N LEU A 168 15.66 -3.52 5.33
CA LEU A 168 16.83 -2.94 5.98
C LEU A 168 18.07 -3.84 5.89
N GLU A 169 17.90 -5.09 5.44
CA GLU A 169 18.94 -6.11 5.34
C GLU A 169 19.63 -6.37 6.70
N VAL A 170 18.82 -6.51 7.76
CA VAL A 170 19.27 -6.79 9.12
C VAL A 170 18.59 -8.05 9.67
N ASP A 171 19.32 -8.81 10.48
CA ASP A 171 18.78 -9.99 11.16
C ASP A 171 17.83 -9.62 12.31
N ASP A 172 18.09 -8.50 12.95
CA ASP A 172 17.30 -7.99 14.08
C ASP A 172 17.05 -6.48 13.96
N LEU A 173 15.82 -6.05 14.22
CA LEU A 173 15.43 -4.64 14.15
C LEU A 173 16.11 -3.76 15.23
N SER A 174 16.69 -4.34 16.27
CA SER A 174 17.51 -3.60 17.25
C SER A 174 18.78 -3.01 16.63
N ALA A 175 19.24 -3.58 15.50
CA ALA A 175 20.36 -3.03 14.74
C ALA A 175 19.98 -1.77 13.95
N ALA A 176 18.69 -1.53 13.73
CA ALA A 176 18.19 -0.35 13.05
C ALA A 176 17.98 0.80 14.05
N LYS A 177 18.40 2.02 13.64
CA LYS A 177 18.18 3.19 14.49
C LYS A 177 16.69 3.52 14.55
N ARG A 178 16.11 3.42 15.74
CA ARG A 178 14.71 3.77 16.00
C ARG A 178 14.57 5.23 16.40
N TYR A 179 13.56 5.89 15.85
CA TYR A 179 13.18 7.25 16.22
C TYR A 179 11.76 7.24 16.75
N GLU A 180 11.54 7.90 17.88
CA GLU A 180 10.20 8.20 18.36
C GLU A 180 9.81 9.61 17.89
N LEU A 181 8.62 9.72 17.32
CA LEU A 181 8.07 11.02 16.96
C LEU A 181 7.48 11.63 18.24
N SER A 182 8.05 12.74 18.69
CA SER A 182 7.44 13.52 19.78
C SER A 182 6.14 14.15 19.27
N SER A 183 5.09 14.11 20.08
CA SER A 183 3.90 14.95 19.88
C SER A 183 4.35 16.41 19.91
N MET A 184 4.16 17.13 18.80
CA MET A 184 4.23 18.60 18.81
C MET A 184 2.98 19.19 19.39
#